data_933641a1c0e9d310efc9f117dccf840e
#
_entry.id   933641a1c0e9d310efc9f117dccf840e
#
_cell.length_a   1.000
_cell.length_b   1.000
_cell.length_c   1.000
_cell.angle_alpha   90.00
_cell.angle_beta   90.00
_cell.angle_gamma   90.00
#
_symmetry.space_group_name_H-M   'P 1'
#
loop_
_entity.id
_entity.type
_entity.pdbx_description
1 polymer ?
#
loop_
_entity_poly.entity_id
_entity_poly.type
_entity_poly.pdbx_seq_one_letter_code
_entity_poly.pdbx_strand_id
1 'polypeptide(L)'
;MAWLTRRPGEKPAIHGIAAYKRSMHATRSWQLRVPEETDTLLIDSAAGINHDELRELTRDSSSILVPVLPSMMDTHAASRIIADLLLVAKVNRNEQKLAVIANRTRKNTKSLAKLMRFLDSLGIPIIAVIRDSQNFVYAAEQGIGVHEMQPSRVRKDVEQVERIVTWLEGWQKRRQRGLEITGMRRVNLSAAASAH
;
A
#
# COMPACT_ATOMS: atom_id res chain seq x y z
N MET A 1 2.89 14.50 -5.62
CA MET A 1 3.83 15.59 -5.17
C MET A 1 3.11 16.83 -4.70
N ALA A 2 1.98 17.27 -5.30
CA ALA A 2 1.25 18.48 -4.87
C ALA A 2 0.84 18.50 -3.39
N TRP A 3 0.56 17.34 -2.78
CA TRP A 3 0.28 17.22 -1.35
C TRP A 3 1.50 17.57 -0.48
N LEU A 4 2.67 17.06 -0.82
CA LEU A 4 3.91 17.32 -0.10
C LEU A 4 4.33 18.80 -0.15
N THR A 5 4.05 19.51 -1.25
CA THR A 5 4.36 20.96 -1.35
C THR A 5 3.49 21.84 -0.47
N ARG A 6 2.35 21.30 0.01
CA ARG A 6 1.45 22.01 0.92
C ARG A 6 1.67 21.61 2.39
N ARG A 7 2.55 20.63 2.65
CA ARG A 7 2.75 20.13 4.01
C ARG A 7 3.34 21.21 4.91
N PRO A 8 2.69 21.51 6.07
CA PRO A 8 3.18 22.49 7.01
C PRO A 8 4.51 22.09 7.64
N GLY A 9 5.43 23.04 7.82
CA GLY A 9 6.79 22.79 8.30
C GLY A 9 6.86 22.29 9.75
N GLU A 10 5.82 22.55 10.56
CA GLU A 10 5.72 22.04 11.93
C GLU A 10 5.30 20.57 12.03
N LYS A 11 4.90 19.95 10.91
CA LYS A 11 4.54 18.54 10.85
C LYS A 11 5.77 17.67 10.57
N PRO A 12 5.79 16.40 11.00
CA PRO A 12 6.89 15.48 10.70
C PRO A 12 7.21 15.47 9.20
N ALA A 13 8.49 15.57 8.86
CA ALA A 13 8.93 15.61 7.48
C ALA A 13 8.65 14.30 6.76
N ILE A 14 8.24 14.42 5.49
CA ILE A 14 8.09 13.26 4.58
C ILE A 14 8.96 13.53 3.37
N HIS A 15 9.94 12.66 3.12
CA HIS A 15 10.81 12.78 1.99
C HIS A 15 10.11 12.29 0.72
N GLY A 16 9.96 13.17 -0.28
CA GLY A 16 9.26 12.85 -1.52
C GLY A 16 10.22 12.62 -2.68
N ILE A 17 10.14 11.47 -3.33
CA ILE A 17 10.94 11.11 -4.50
C ILE A 17 10.06 11.07 -5.74
N ALA A 18 10.34 11.94 -6.73
CA ALA A 18 9.61 12.01 -7.99
C ALA A 18 10.15 10.97 -8.99
N ALA A 19 9.88 9.69 -8.76
CA ALA A 19 10.38 8.57 -9.58
C ALA A 19 9.88 8.57 -11.04
N TYR A 20 8.80 9.34 -11.34
CA TYR A 20 8.26 9.49 -12.69
C TYR A 20 9.06 10.43 -13.58
N LYS A 21 9.94 11.27 -13.01
CA LYS A 21 10.83 12.15 -13.79
C LYS A 21 11.98 11.30 -14.35
N ARG A 22 11.84 10.79 -15.57
CA ARG A 22 12.90 10.04 -16.25
C ARG A 22 14.07 10.98 -16.58
N SER A 23 15.21 10.75 -15.97
CA SER A 23 16.49 11.22 -16.52
C SER A 23 16.90 10.24 -17.62
N MET A 24 17.19 10.74 -18.84
CA MET A 24 17.54 9.90 -20.02
C MET A 24 18.80 9.03 -19.82
N HIS A 25 19.56 9.19 -18.72
CA HIS A 25 20.84 8.54 -18.50
C HIS A 25 21.05 7.89 -17.14
N ALA A 26 20.01 7.79 -16.29
CA ALA A 26 20.16 7.16 -14.97
C ALA A 26 19.33 5.89 -14.88
N THR A 27 19.96 4.80 -14.45
CA THR A 27 19.26 3.59 -14.06
C THR A 27 18.32 3.88 -12.90
N ARG A 28 17.16 3.23 -12.84
CA ARG A 28 16.07 3.47 -11.87
C ARG A 28 16.53 3.41 -10.41
N SER A 29 17.49 2.54 -10.10
CA SER A 29 18.10 2.40 -8.77
C SER A 29 18.85 3.67 -8.31
N TRP A 30 19.34 4.49 -9.22
CA TRP A 30 20.01 5.75 -8.90
C TRP A 30 19.02 6.88 -8.52
N GLN A 31 17.79 6.82 -9.04
CA GLN A 31 16.74 7.81 -8.77
C GLN A 31 16.03 7.59 -7.42
N LEU A 32 16.12 6.40 -6.86
CA LEU A 32 15.53 6.03 -5.59
C LEU A 32 16.56 6.06 -4.46
N ARG A 33 17.27 7.19 -4.30
CA ARG A 33 18.09 7.39 -3.10
C ARG A 33 17.17 7.66 -1.92
N VAL A 34 16.88 6.61 -1.19
CA VAL A 34 16.12 6.67 0.05
C VAL A 34 17.09 7.10 1.15
N PRO A 35 16.76 8.11 1.99
CA PRO A 35 17.58 8.46 3.15
C PRO A 35 17.82 7.26 4.07
N GLU A 36 19.03 7.18 4.67
CA GLU A 36 19.41 6.03 5.52
C GLU A 36 18.49 5.84 6.72
N GLU A 37 17.94 6.93 7.26
CA GLU A 37 17.04 6.93 8.41
C GLU A 37 15.60 6.56 8.05
N THR A 38 15.31 6.11 6.83
CA THR A 38 13.95 5.82 6.38
C THR A 38 13.43 4.49 6.95
N ASP A 39 12.46 4.54 7.84
CA ASP A 39 11.79 3.35 8.39
C ASP A 39 10.79 2.75 7.41
N THR A 40 10.12 3.58 6.62
CA THR A 40 9.05 3.14 5.73
C THR A 40 9.12 3.82 4.37
N LEU A 41 9.17 3.03 3.31
CA LEU A 41 9.07 3.50 1.94
C LEU A 41 7.68 3.16 1.37
N LEU A 42 6.91 4.19 1.01
CA LEU A 42 5.65 4.05 0.30
C LEU A 42 5.86 4.32 -1.19
N ILE A 43 5.52 3.33 -2.03
CA ILE A 43 5.60 3.47 -3.48
C ILE A 43 4.18 3.63 -4.03
N ASP A 44 3.89 4.83 -4.57
CA ASP A 44 2.65 5.12 -5.28
C ASP A 44 2.89 4.90 -6.78
N SER A 45 2.26 3.86 -7.34
CA SER A 45 2.43 3.49 -8.74
C SER A 45 1.47 4.26 -9.64
N ALA A 46 1.93 4.64 -10.83
CA ALA A 46 1.06 5.20 -11.85
C ALA A 46 0.03 4.18 -12.35
N ALA A 47 -1.12 4.66 -12.82
CA ALA A 47 -2.07 3.80 -13.53
C ALA A 47 -1.43 3.29 -14.83
N GLY A 48 -1.66 2.00 -15.15
CA GLY A 48 -1.20 1.40 -16.41
C GLY A 48 0.29 1.07 -16.45
N ILE A 49 0.92 0.76 -15.33
CA ILE A 49 2.29 0.22 -15.30
C ILE A 49 2.36 -1.07 -16.13
N ASN A 50 3.48 -1.25 -16.83
CA ASN A 50 3.70 -2.48 -17.59
C ASN A 50 4.14 -3.64 -16.68
N HIS A 51 4.18 -4.86 -17.23
CA HIS A 51 4.46 -6.08 -16.47
C HIS A 51 5.88 -6.10 -15.86
N ASP A 52 6.87 -5.52 -16.53
CA ASP A 52 8.24 -5.48 -16.01
C ASP A 52 8.37 -4.50 -14.85
N GLU A 53 7.74 -3.34 -14.98
CA GLU A 53 7.62 -2.37 -13.89
C GLU A 53 6.87 -2.96 -12.69
N LEU A 54 5.78 -3.71 -12.93
CA LEU A 54 5.03 -4.38 -11.88
C LEU A 54 5.91 -5.38 -11.13
N ARG A 55 6.67 -6.22 -11.83
CA ARG A 55 7.61 -7.17 -11.22
C ARG A 55 8.67 -6.47 -10.39
N GLU A 56 9.26 -5.40 -10.93
CA GLU A 56 10.30 -4.62 -10.26
C GLU A 56 9.79 -3.99 -8.97
N LEU A 57 8.63 -3.32 -9.02
CA LEU A 57 8.03 -2.65 -7.86
C LEU A 57 7.59 -3.62 -6.76
N THR A 58 7.19 -4.84 -7.12
CA THR A 58 6.63 -5.80 -6.17
C THR A 58 7.65 -6.80 -5.62
N ARG A 59 8.82 -6.94 -6.27
CA ARG A 59 9.86 -7.90 -5.87
C ARG A 59 10.26 -7.76 -4.41
N ASP A 60 10.62 -6.55 -4.00
CA ASP A 60 11.16 -6.26 -2.68
C ASP A 60 10.11 -5.62 -1.75
N SER A 61 8.86 -5.47 -2.20
CA SER A 61 7.80 -4.92 -1.39
C SER A 61 7.44 -5.86 -0.23
N SER A 62 7.40 -5.31 0.98
CA SER A 62 6.94 -6.03 2.18
C SER A 62 5.43 -6.22 2.19
N SER A 63 4.71 -5.26 1.65
CA SER A 63 3.24 -5.23 1.60
C SER A 63 2.76 -4.55 0.33
N ILE A 64 1.66 -5.05 -0.23
CA ILE A 64 1.01 -4.52 -1.44
C ILE A 64 -0.45 -4.26 -1.10
N LEU A 65 -0.88 -3.02 -1.29
CA LEU A 65 -2.25 -2.59 -1.05
C LEU A 65 -2.94 -2.24 -2.36
N VAL A 66 -4.12 -2.80 -2.57
CA VAL A 66 -4.96 -2.49 -3.75
C VAL A 66 -6.24 -1.81 -3.30
N PRO A 67 -6.32 -0.47 -3.38
CA PRO A 67 -7.58 0.24 -3.09
C PRO A 67 -8.57 0.07 -4.24
N VAL A 68 -9.82 -0.25 -3.92
CA VAL A 68 -10.90 -0.47 -4.91
C VAL A 68 -12.11 0.36 -4.56
N LEU A 69 -12.58 1.17 -5.51
CA LEU A 69 -13.81 1.94 -5.35
C LEU A 69 -15.05 1.10 -5.65
N PRO A 70 -16.23 1.49 -5.11
CA PRO A 70 -17.48 0.76 -5.32
C PRO A 70 -18.13 1.08 -6.68
N SER A 71 -17.37 0.93 -7.76
CA SER A 71 -17.84 1.05 -9.14
C SER A 71 -17.51 -0.21 -9.95
N MET A 72 -18.26 -0.43 -11.04
CA MET A 72 -18.01 -1.57 -11.92
C MET A 72 -16.65 -1.44 -12.62
N MET A 73 -16.28 -0.25 -13.05
CA MET A 73 -15.02 0.00 -13.74
C MET A 73 -13.83 -0.30 -12.81
N ASP A 74 -13.89 0.17 -11.57
CA ASP A 74 -12.82 -0.04 -10.59
C ASP A 74 -12.70 -1.52 -10.18
N THR A 75 -13.83 -2.25 -10.06
CA THR A 75 -13.79 -3.69 -9.78
C THR A 75 -13.16 -4.48 -10.93
N HIS A 76 -13.43 -4.12 -12.19
CA HIS A 76 -12.76 -4.72 -13.34
C HIS A 76 -11.26 -4.40 -13.39
N ALA A 77 -10.88 -3.15 -13.12
CA ALA A 77 -9.48 -2.74 -13.07
C ALA A 77 -8.74 -3.47 -11.94
N ALA A 78 -9.36 -3.57 -10.75
CA ALA A 78 -8.81 -4.32 -9.61
C ALA A 78 -8.65 -5.80 -9.93
N SER A 79 -9.61 -6.42 -10.62
CA SER A 79 -9.51 -7.83 -11.05
C SER A 79 -8.28 -8.07 -11.93
N ARG A 80 -8.02 -7.17 -12.89
CA ARG A 80 -6.86 -7.27 -13.79
C ARG A 80 -5.55 -7.11 -13.02
N ILE A 81 -5.40 -6.04 -12.23
CA ILE A 81 -4.14 -5.80 -11.50
C ILE A 81 -3.86 -6.91 -10.48
N ILE A 82 -4.89 -7.47 -9.84
CA ILE A 82 -4.72 -8.60 -8.93
C ILE A 82 -4.30 -9.86 -9.68
N ALA A 83 -4.87 -10.13 -10.86
CA ALA A 83 -4.42 -11.23 -11.71
C ALA A 83 -2.95 -11.04 -12.12
N ASP A 84 -2.55 -9.84 -12.53
CA ASP A 84 -1.17 -9.53 -12.91
C ASP A 84 -0.21 -9.67 -11.71
N LEU A 85 -0.60 -9.23 -10.51
CA LEU A 85 0.18 -9.44 -9.29
C LEU A 85 0.42 -10.92 -8.99
N LEU A 86 -0.59 -11.76 -9.15
CA LEU A 86 -0.50 -13.18 -8.82
C LEU A 86 0.18 -14.00 -9.93
N LEU A 87 -0.14 -13.74 -11.20
CA LEU A 87 0.29 -14.56 -12.33
C LEU A 87 1.57 -14.04 -12.99
N VAL A 88 1.72 -12.73 -13.10
CA VAL A 88 2.84 -12.08 -13.78
C VAL A 88 3.94 -11.75 -12.79
N ALA A 89 3.63 -11.00 -11.73
CA ALA A 89 4.59 -10.65 -10.69
C ALA A 89 4.85 -11.81 -9.71
N LYS A 90 4.09 -12.91 -9.79
CA LYS A 90 4.23 -14.12 -8.96
C LYS A 90 4.18 -13.83 -7.46
N VAL A 91 3.37 -12.86 -7.06
CA VAL A 91 3.14 -12.56 -5.66
C VAL A 91 2.48 -13.77 -4.99
N ASN A 92 3.18 -14.37 -4.04
CA ASN A 92 2.70 -15.56 -3.37
C ASN A 92 1.58 -15.23 -2.36
N ARG A 93 0.42 -15.84 -2.50
CA ARG A 93 -0.72 -15.68 -1.58
C ARG A 93 -0.37 -16.10 -0.15
N ASN A 94 0.48 -17.11 0.02
CA ASN A 94 0.87 -17.64 1.33
C ASN A 94 1.74 -16.64 2.13
N GLU A 95 2.44 -15.73 1.46
CA GLU A 95 3.21 -14.67 2.11
C GLU A 95 2.32 -13.61 2.74
N GLN A 96 1.02 -13.59 2.40
CA GLN A 96 0.02 -12.64 2.91
C GLN A 96 0.46 -11.16 2.79
N LYS A 97 1.28 -10.85 1.79
CA LYS A 97 1.74 -9.47 1.56
C LYS A 97 0.79 -8.63 0.71
N LEU A 98 -0.21 -9.27 0.08
CA LEU A 98 -1.22 -8.62 -0.74
C LEU A 98 -2.52 -8.48 0.04
N ALA A 99 -3.08 -7.28 0.07
CA ALA A 99 -4.39 -7.00 0.65
C ALA A 99 -5.18 -5.99 -0.19
N VAL A 100 -6.50 -6.03 -0.04
CA VAL A 100 -7.42 -5.08 -0.68
C VAL A 100 -8.05 -4.14 0.34
N ILE A 101 -8.39 -2.94 -0.11
CA ILE A 101 -9.06 -1.91 0.68
C ILE A 101 -10.31 -1.48 -0.10
N ALA A 102 -11.50 -1.64 0.49
CA ALA A 102 -12.71 -1.02 -0.04
C ALA A 102 -12.65 0.48 0.24
N ASN A 103 -12.43 1.30 -0.79
CA ASN A 103 -12.16 2.73 -0.63
C ASN A 103 -13.36 3.59 -1.06
N ARG A 104 -13.51 4.77 -0.44
CA ARG A 104 -14.58 5.76 -0.70
C ARG A 104 -15.97 5.13 -0.69
N THR A 105 -16.26 4.35 0.32
CA THR A 105 -17.51 3.59 0.43
C THR A 105 -18.59 4.40 1.14
N ARG A 106 -19.86 4.15 0.79
CA ARG A 106 -21.02 4.67 1.50
C ARG A 106 -21.81 3.52 2.11
N LYS A 107 -22.05 3.60 3.42
CA LYS A 107 -22.82 2.58 4.15
C LYS A 107 -24.21 2.38 3.54
N ASN A 108 -24.74 1.17 3.68
CA ASN A 108 -26.10 0.81 3.26
C ASN A 108 -26.40 1.05 1.76
N THR A 109 -25.39 0.93 0.90
CA THR A 109 -25.57 1.06 -0.55
C THR A 109 -25.45 -0.29 -1.26
N LYS A 110 -26.19 -0.47 -2.35
CA LYS A 110 -26.08 -1.64 -3.22
C LYS A 110 -24.70 -1.78 -3.84
N SER A 111 -24.02 -0.65 -4.11
CA SER A 111 -22.66 -0.63 -4.66
C SER A 111 -21.64 -1.19 -3.67
N LEU A 112 -21.73 -0.83 -2.37
CA LEU A 112 -20.87 -1.42 -1.35
C LEU A 112 -21.10 -2.93 -1.22
N ALA A 113 -22.36 -3.36 -1.18
CA ALA A 113 -22.70 -4.79 -1.09
C ALA A 113 -22.16 -5.60 -2.29
N LYS A 114 -22.21 -5.03 -3.51
CA LYS A 114 -21.61 -5.65 -4.71
C LYS A 114 -20.11 -5.70 -4.61
N LEU A 115 -19.47 -4.59 -4.20
CA LEU A 115 -18.01 -4.53 -4.00
C LEU A 115 -17.54 -5.58 -2.99
N MET A 116 -18.20 -5.68 -1.82
CA MET A 116 -17.79 -6.64 -0.79
C MET A 116 -17.86 -8.08 -1.29
N ARG A 117 -18.96 -8.47 -1.97
CA ARG A 117 -19.05 -9.81 -2.58
C ARG A 117 -17.96 -10.07 -3.60
N PHE A 118 -17.63 -9.07 -4.42
CA PHE A 118 -16.52 -9.20 -5.38
C PHE A 118 -15.18 -9.40 -4.66
N LEU A 119 -14.86 -8.56 -3.68
CA LEU A 119 -13.61 -8.64 -2.93
C LEU A 119 -13.48 -9.98 -2.17
N ASP A 120 -14.57 -10.44 -1.55
CA ASP A 120 -14.61 -11.75 -0.88
C ASP A 120 -14.29 -12.90 -1.84
N SER A 121 -14.78 -12.81 -3.10
CA SER A 121 -14.52 -13.83 -4.12
C SER A 121 -13.06 -13.93 -4.57
N LEU A 122 -12.25 -12.91 -4.31
CA LEU A 122 -10.82 -12.92 -4.68
C LEU A 122 -9.97 -13.80 -3.76
N GLY A 123 -10.45 -14.15 -2.57
CA GLY A 123 -9.68 -14.88 -1.56
C GLY A 123 -8.44 -14.11 -1.09
N ILE A 124 -8.49 -12.76 -1.11
CA ILE A 124 -7.44 -11.86 -0.65
C ILE A 124 -7.98 -11.09 0.56
N PRO A 125 -7.19 -10.88 1.62
CA PRO A 125 -7.64 -10.18 2.81
C PRO A 125 -8.18 -8.78 2.51
N ILE A 126 -9.40 -8.48 2.98
CA ILE A 126 -9.97 -7.14 3.00
C ILE A 126 -9.61 -6.53 4.35
N ILE A 127 -8.64 -5.63 4.39
CA ILE A 127 -8.09 -5.12 5.65
C ILE A 127 -8.79 -3.88 6.17
N ALA A 128 -9.42 -3.10 5.29
CA ALA A 128 -10.14 -1.91 5.67
C ALA A 128 -11.29 -1.58 4.72
N VAL A 129 -12.31 -0.91 5.25
CA VAL A 129 -13.41 -0.31 4.52
C VAL A 129 -13.43 1.17 4.84
N ILE A 130 -12.89 1.98 3.93
CA ILE A 130 -12.73 3.43 4.10
C ILE A 130 -13.97 4.13 3.55
N ARG A 131 -14.59 4.95 4.39
CA ARG A 131 -15.77 5.73 4.00
C ARG A 131 -15.43 6.88 3.06
N ASP A 132 -16.39 7.29 2.25
CA ASP A 132 -16.35 8.55 1.49
C ASP A 132 -16.56 9.72 2.47
N SER A 133 -15.47 10.43 2.81
CA SER A 133 -15.47 11.50 3.82
C SER A 133 -14.76 12.74 3.31
N GLN A 134 -15.39 13.89 3.51
CA GLN A 134 -14.79 15.21 3.20
C GLN A 134 -13.54 15.50 4.04
N ASN A 135 -13.33 14.79 5.16
CA ASN A 135 -12.13 14.93 5.96
C ASN A 135 -10.87 14.55 5.19
N PHE A 136 -10.93 13.53 4.31
CA PHE A 136 -9.79 13.18 3.45
C PHE A 136 -9.51 14.26 2.40
N VAL A 137 -10.56 14.87 1.84
CA VAL A 137 -10.41 15.99 0.88
C VAL A 137 -9.75 17.17 1.58
N TYR A 138 -10.29 17.56 2.72
CA TYR A 138 -9.74 18.66 3.51
C TYR A 138 -8.28 18.40 3.93
N ALA A 139 -7.98 17.23 4.44
CA ALA A 139 -6.62 16.86 4.83
C ALA A 139 -5.65 16.95 3.62
N ALA A 140 -6.07 16.47 2.44
CA ALA A 140 -5.28 16.55 1.23
C ALA A 140 -5.02 18.00 0.77
N GLU A 141 -6.00 18.88 0.89
CA GLU A 141 -5.87 20.32 0.57
C GLU A 141 -4.90 21.04 1.51
N GLN A 142 -4.85 20.62 2.76
CA GLN A 142 -3.97 21.20 3.79
C GLN A 142 -2.57 20.55 3.85
N GLY A 143 -2.29 19.52 3.05
CA GLY A 143 -1.02 18.78 3.08
C GLY A 143 -0.81 17.96 4.36
N ILE A 144 -1.90 17.58 5.06
CA ILE A 144 -1.86 16.81 6.31
C ILE A 144 -2.55 15.45 6.16
N GLY A 145 -2.30 14.56 7.10
CA GLY A 145 -3.05 13.31 7.26
C GLY A 145 -4.25 13.50 8.17
N VAL A 146 -5.23 12.59 8.07
CA VAL A 146 -6.42 12.62 8.96
C VAL A 146 -6.06 12.49 10.44
N HIS A 147 -4.96 11.80 10.77
CA HIS A 147 -4.44 11.70 12.15
C HIS A 147 -3.93 13.04 12.73
N GLU A 148 -3.64 13.98 11.85
CA GLU A 148 -3.12 15.30 12.23
C GLU A 148 -4.23 16.35 12.40
N MET A 149 -5.49 15.95 12.16
CA MET A 149 -6.67 16.79 12.34
C MET A 149 -7.23 16.66 13.78
N GLN A 150 -8.18 17.53 14.11
CA GLN A 150 -8.85 17.51 15.42
C GLN A 150 -9.54 16.14 15.66
N PRO A 151 -9.21 15.40 16.72
CA PRO A 151 -9.68 14.04 16.94
C PRO A 151 -11.20 13.87 16.95
N SER A 152 -11.93 14.81 17.55
CA SER A 152 -13.41 14.78 17.60
C SER A 152 -14.07 14.77 16.23
N ARG A 153 -13.44 15.38 15.23
CA ARG A 153 -13.93 15.48 13.85
C ARG A 153 -13.67 14.20 13.05
N VAL A 154 -12.54 13.53 13.29
CA VAL A 154 -12.00 12.50 12.40
C VAL A 154 -11.95 11.09 13.01
N ARG A 155 -12.45 10.88 14.23
CA ARG A 155 -12.34 9.61 14.95
C ARG A 155 -12.64 8.39 14.08
N LYS A 156 -13.77 8.40 13.34
CA LYS A 156 -14.16 7.28 12.47
C LYS A 156 -13.22 7.08 11.28
N ASP A 157 -12.64 8.14 10.76
CA ASP A 157 -11.70 8.08 9.63
C ASP A 157 -10.37 7.50 10.10
N VAL A 158 -9.89 7.96 11.27
CA VAL A 158 -8.69 7.45 11.93
C VAL A 158 -8.83 5.96 12.24
N GLU A 159 -9.93 5.53 12.90
CA GLU A 159 -10.21 4.11 13.19
C GLU A 159 -10.13 3.20 11.95
N GLN A 160 -10.53 3.72 10.78
CA GLN A 160 -10.47 2.95 9.54
C GLN A 160 -9.05 2.90 8.96
N VAL A 161 -8.28 3.98 9.04
CA VAL A 161 -6.89 4.04 8.59
C VAL A 161 -5.99 3.22 9.51
N GLU A 162 -6.23 3.24 10.84
CA GLU A 162 -5.50 2.44 11.81
C GLU A 162 -5.50 0.94 11.51
N ARG A 163 -6.56 0.41 10.91
CA ARG A 163 -6.59 -0.99 10.46
C ARG A 163 -5.55 -1.26 9.37
N ILE A 164 -5.31 -0.29 8.48
CA ILE A 164 -4.27 -0.39 7.45
C ILE A 164 -2.90 -0.36 8.11
N VAL A 165 -2.66 0.58 9.02
CA VAL A 165 -1.40 0.72 9.74
C VAL A 165 -1.07 -0.55 10.52
N THR A 166 -2.01 -1.06 11.30
CA THR A 166 -1.87 -2.31 12.07
C THR A 166 -1.53 -3.50 11.14
N TRP A 167 -2.18 -3.57 9.97
CA TRP A 167 -1.88 -4.62 9.01
C TRP A 167 -0.47 -4.46 8.43
N LEU A 168 -0.05 -3.24 8.10
CA LEU A 168 1.29 -2.96 7.59
C LEU A 168 2.37 -3.32 8.62
N GLU A 169 2.22 -2.93 9.87
CA GLU A 169 3.14 -3.26 10.96
C GLU A 169 3.25 -4.78 11.21
N GLY A 170 2.18 -5.52 10.94
CA GLY A 170 2.15 -6.98 11.05
C GLY A 170 2.90 -7.74 9.93
N TRP A 171 3.53 -7.08 8.94
CA TRP A 171 4.14 -7.74 7.78
C TRP A 171 5.24 -8.74 8.15
N GLN A 172 6.04 -8.45 9.16
CA GLN A 172 7.13 -9.34 9.59
C GLN A 172 6.58 -10.70 10.07
N LYS A 173 5.51 -10.68 10.86
CA LYS A 173 4.83 -11.89 11.33
C LYS A 173 4.22 -12.68 10.17
N ARG A 174 3.63 -11.98 9.19
CA ARG A 174 3.05 -12.61 8.00
C ARG A 174 4.12 -13.28 7.14
N ARG A 175 5.25 -12.61 6.94
CA ARG A 175 6.39 -13.15 6.19
C ARG A 175 6.95 -14.41 6.84
N GLN A 176 7.07 -14.44 8.16
CA GLN A 176 7.51 -15.62 8.89
C GLN A 176 6.57 -16.81 8.68
N ARG A 177 5.26 -16.61 8.84
CA ARG A 177 4.25 -17.65 8.60
C ARG A 177 4.28 -18.15 7.15
N GLY A 178 4.43 -17.25 6.18
CA GLY A 178 4.55 -17.62 4.77
C GLY A 178 5.75 -18.52 4.49
N LEU A 179 6.90 -18.24 5.09
CA LEU A 179 8.11 -19.05 4.97
C LEU A 179 7.96 -20.43 5.62
N GLU A 180 7.30 -20.52 6.78
CA GLU A 180 6.99 -21.78 7.47
C GLU A 180 6.08 -22.67 6.63
N ILE A 181 5.02 -22.11 6.04
CA ILE A 181 4.09 -22.84 5.16
C ILE A 181 4.80 -23.34 3.88
N THR A 182 5.77 -22.56 3.37
CA THR A 182 6.50 -22.90 2.13
C THR A 182 7.70 -23.82 2.37
N GLY A 183 8.00 -24.21 3.64
CA GLY A 183 9.10 -25.10 3.99
C GLY A 183 10.51 -24.49 3.84
N MET A 184 10.62 -23.21 3.61
CA MET A 184 11.92 -22.51 3.55
C MET A 184 12.44 -22.25 4.97
N ARG A 185 13.41 -23.03 5.41
CA ARG A 185 14.15 -22.79 6.66
C ARG A 185 14.91 -21.47 6.57
N ARG A 186 14.84 -20.67 7.65
CA ARG A 186 15.66 -19.47 7.85
C ARG A 186 17.13 -19.80 7.66
N VAL A 187 17.79 -19.14 6.73
CA VAL A 187 19.23 -18.92 6.80
C VAL A 187 19.43 -17.71 7.72
N ASN A 188 19.97 -17.94 8.92
CA ASN A 188 20.31 -16.88 9.86
C ASN A 188 21.44 -16.03 9.28
N LEU A 189 21.12 -14.85 8.80
CA LEU A 189 22.10 -13.85 8.31
C LEU A 189 22.89 -13.18 9.44
N SER A 190 22.64 -13.50 10.71
CA SER A 190 23.39 -12.94 11.87
C SER A 190 24.74 -13.62 12.15
N ALA A 191 25.08 -14.72 11.48
CA ALA A 191 26.34 -15.44 11.73
C ALA A 191 27.51 -14.99 10.83
N ALA A 192 27.30 -14.06 9.89
CA ALA A 192 28.34 -13.62 8.98
C ALA A 192 29.05 -12.30 9.36
N ALA A 193 28.62 -11.65 10.47
CA ALA A 193 29.18 -10.37 10.90
C ALA A 193 30.20 -10.47 12.05
N SER A 194 30.64 -11.68 12.44
CA SER A 194 31.58 -11.86 13.56
C SER A 194 32.87 -12.60 13.18
N ALA A 195 33.25 -12.55 11.92
CA ALA A 195 34.56 -13.08 11.49
C ALA A 195 35.22 -12.09 10.51
N HIS A 196 35.75 -10.99 11.11
CA HIS A 196 36.98 -10.33 10.59
C HIS A 196 37.48 -9.36 11.66
#